data_98b8a7236b411f7f51fda6075636387d
#
_entry.id   98b8a7236b411f7f51fda6075636387d
#
_cell.length_a   1.000
_cell.length_b   1.000
_cell.length_c   1.000
_cell.angle_alpha   90.00
_cell.angle_beta   90.00
_cell.angle_gamma   90.00
#
_symmetry.space_group_name_H-M   'P 1'
#
loop_
_entity.id
_entity.type
_entity.pdbx_description
1 polymer ?
#
loop_
_entity_poly.entity_id
_entity_poly.type
_entity_poly.pdbx_seq_one_letter_code
_entity_poly.pdbx_strand_id
1 'polypeptide(L)'
;MKKVVIVGGGTAGWLTALYAQRFWKMGDITLIESSKIGILGAGEGSTPNFPGVIADLGIDENDFIIKTDTVLKKGIDFVNWSPDKSSEFLHDFGKLNNNKIYGYHFNARLVAEYFKNIALERGINWIDSVITGFNKDSDDNIKDIKLETGDIIPTDFVFDCSGFARLVIGNEYKSEWISYADQLTTNSAIAFFEPIDTTFELRQQANTKCIAMDAGWMWRIPTRGRYGNGYAFSDKHISADEAKSEVEKYLGREITIAKTFKYDAGHYKQSWVKNCIGIGLSGGFLEPLEATSVMTLIMSLQFIDKLGDSRFENQHHIESYNEYMEDINKQNMLFVRYHYHCYRNDTPFW
;
A
#
# COMPACT_ATOMS: atom_id res chain seq x y z
N MET A 1 -16.14 14.43 -22.16
CA MET A 1 -14.96 14.08 -21.33
C MET A 1 -15.51 13.41 -20.09
N LYS A 2 -15.01 12.22 -19.72
CA LYS A 2 -15.52 11.50 -18.55
C LYS A 2 -15.11 12.24 -17.28
N LYS A 3 -16.01 12.37 -16.33
CA LYS A 3 -15.75 12.83 -14.97
C LYS A 3 -15.28 11.66 -14.13
N VAL A 4 -14.07 11.74 -13.65
CA VAL A 4 -13.46 10.69 -12.83
C VAL A 4 -13.30 11.19 -11.41
N VAL A 5 -13.80 10.41 -10.46
CA VAL A 5 -13.61 10.70 -9.04
C VAL A 5 -12.70 9.63 -8.41
N ILE A 6 -11.71 10.10 -7.66
CA ILE A 6 -10.81 9.27 -6.86
C ILE A 6 -11.15 9.47 -5.39
N VAL A 7 -11.47 8.40 -4.72
CA VAL A 7 -11.88 8.39 -3.31
C VAL A 7 -10.70 8.00 -2.43
N GLY A 8 -10.16 8.96 -1.66
CA GLY A 8 -9.04 8.76 -0.74
C GLY A 8 -7.73 9.39 -1.21
N GLY A 9 -7.08 10.12 -0.31
CA GLY A 9 -5.88 10.93 -0.55
C GLY A 9 -4.57 10.35 -0.03
N GLY A 10 -4.49 9.04 0.11
CA GLY A 10 -3.22 8.35 0.39
C GLY A 10 -2.33 8.22 -0.84
N THR A 11 -1.19 7.53 -0.70
CA THR A 11 -0.26 7.23 -1.80
C THR A 11 -0.99 6.65 -3.02
N ALA A 12 -1.93 5.71 -2.81
CA ALA A 12 -2.69 5.08 -3.89
C ALA A 12 -3.55 6.08 -4.66
N GLY A 13 -4.29 6.96 -3.95
CA GLY A 13 -5.19 7.91 -4.59
C GLY A 13 -4.45 8.94 -5.43
N TRP A 14 -3.44 9.58 -4.85
CA TRP A 14 -2.67 10.60 -5.59
C TRP A 14 -1.85 10.01 -6.73
N LEU A 15 -1.28 8.81 -6.56
CA LEU A 15 -0.60 8.11 -7.66
C LEU A 15 -1.58 7.76 -8.79
N THR A 16 -2.79 7.27 -8.46
CA THR A 16 -3.86 7.00 -9.44
C THR A 16 -4.25 8.28 -10.19
N ALA A 17 -4.38 9.42 -9.49
CA ALA A 17 -4.71 10.69 -10.09
C ALA A 17 -3.65 11.16 -11.11
N LEU A 18 -2.38 11.08 -10.73
CA LEU A 18 -1.25 11.42 -11.60
C LEU A 18 -1.18 10.48 -12.82
N TYR A 19 -1.43 9.19 -12.60
CA TYR A 19 -1.47 8.19 -13.67
C TYR A 19 -2.59 8.46 -14.65
N ALA A 20 -3.80 8.71 -14.15
CA ALA A 20 -4.98 9.01 -14.96
C ALA A 20 -4.79 10.27 -15.80
N GLN A 21 -4.20 11.31 -15.23
CA GLN A 21 -3.91 12.55 -15.93
C GLN A 21 -2.83 12.36 -17.01
N ARG A 22 -1.75 11.66 -16.68
CA ARG A 22 -0.57 11.56 -17.56
C ARG A 22 -0.77 10.58 -18.71
N PHE A 23 -1.25 9.37 -18.41
CA PHE A 23 -1.29 8.27 -19.38
C PHE A 23 -2.68 8.07 -19.97
N TRP A 24 -3.74 8.27 -19.19
CA TRP A 24 -5.11 8.04 -19.68
C TRP A 24 -5.74 9.32 -20.23
N LYS A 25 -5.05 10.46 -20.13
CA LYS A 25 -5.46 11.77 -20.66
C LYS A 25 -6.87 12.15 -20.22
N MET A 26 -7.25 11.79 -19.01
CA MET A 26 -8.50 12.20 -18.41
C MET A 26 -8.41 13.66 -17.98
N GLY A 27 -9.31 14.49 -18.47
CA GLY A 27 -9.26 15.93 -18.23
C GLY A 27 -10.05 16.42 -17.04
N ASP A 28 -11.05 15.67 -16.60
CA ASP A 28 -11.91 16.06 -15.45
C ASP A 28 -11.71 15.04 -14.31
N ILE A 29 -10.62 15.23 -13.55
CA ILE A 29 -10.27 14.38 -12.42
C ILE A 29 -10.50 15.17 -11.14
N THR A 30 -11.26 14.59 -10.21
CA THR A 30 -11.45 15.12 -8.86
C THR A 30 -11.04 14.08 -7.84
N LEU A 31 -10.13 14.43 -6.93
CA LEU A 31 -9.81 13.61 -5.78
C LEU A 31 -10.51 14.15 -4.54
N ILE A 32 -11.19 13.25 -3.83
CA ILE A 32 -11.90 13.55 -2.57
C ILE A 32 -11.20 12.81 -1.44
N GLU A 33 -10.71 13.55 -0.47
CA GLU A 33 -10.12 13.01 0.78
C GLU A 33 -10.67 13.77 1.98
N SER A 34 -10.43 13.26 3.18
CA SER A 34 -10.76 14.00 4.41
C SER A 34 -9.53 14.16 5.29
N SER A 35 -9.15 15.40 5.55
CA SER A 35 -8.10 15.75 6.50
C SER A 35 -8.42 15.29 7.93
N LYS A 36 -9.70 15.07 8.26
CA LYS A 36 -10.17 14.55 9.55
C LYS A 36 -9.79 13.08 9.78
N ILE A 37 -9.64 12.29 8.71
CA ILE A 37 -9.35 10.85 8.78
C ILE A 37 -7.85 10.61 8.81
N GLY A 38 -7.08 11.41 8.06
CA GLY A 38 -5.63 11.30 7.95
C GLY A 38 -5.16 10.11 7.10
N ILE A 39 -3.84 9.98 6.99
CA ILE A 39 -3.18 8.93 6.20
C ILE A 39 -2.60 7.87 7.13
N LEU A 40 -2.76 6.60 6.72
CA LEU A 40 -2.11 5.47 7.35
C LEU A 40 -0.63 5.46 6.94
N GLY A 41 0.27 5.89 7.81
CA GLY A 41 1.71 5.90 7.53
C GLY A 41 2.45 5.10 8.60
N ALA A 42 2.82 3.85 8.28
CA ALA A 42 3.55 2.97 9.21
C ALA A 42 5.05 2.83 8.87
N GLY A 43 5.54 3.61 7.90
CA GLY A 43 6.81 3.40 7.21
C GLY A 43 6.60 2.47 6.02
N GLU A 44 6.98 2.92 4.84
CA GLU A 44 6.68 2.18 3.61
C GLU A 44 7.94 1.92 2.81
N GLY A 45 8.01 0.70 2.29
CA GLY A 45 8.98 0.31 1.29
C GLY A 45 8.29 0.03 -0.04
N SER A 46 8.99 0.27 -1.14
CA SER A 46 8.54 -0.16 -2.46
C SER A 46 9.39 -1.32 -2.98
N THR A 47 8.91 -1.88 -4.07
CA THR A 47 9.67 -2.76 -4.97
C THR A 47 10.39 -1.94 -6.05
N PRO A 48 11.32 -2.54 -6.83
CA PRO A 48 12.12 -1.82 -7.82
C PRO A 48 11.36 -1.24 -9.02
N ASN A 49 10.08 -1.52 -9.18
CA ASN A 49 9.27 -0.92 -10.23
C ASN A 49 8.86 0.55 -9.95
N PHE A 50 8.90 0.99 -8.69
CA PHE A 50 8.45 2.33 -8.31
C PHE A 50 9.33 3.47 -8.86
N PRO A 51 10.69 3.38 -8.85
CA PRO A 51 11.53 4.40 -9.50
C PRO A 51 11.18 4.63 -10.98
N GLY A 52 10.86 3.56 -11.71
CA GLY A 52 10.39 3.67 -13.10
C GLY A 52 9.10 4.49 -13.22
N VAL A 53 8.15 4.27 -12.31
CA VAL A 53 6.88 5.04 -12.28
C VAL A 53 7.13 6.53 -12.00
N ILE A 54 8.04 6.86 -11.08
CA ILE A 54 8.43 8.26 -10.79
C ILE A 54 8.98 8.94 -12.04
N ALA A 55 9.89 8.25 -12.76
CA ALA A 55 10.45 8.75 -14.01
C ALA A 55 9.39 8.90 -15.12
N ASP A 56 8.52 7.91 -15.31
CA ASP A 56 7.47 7.92 -16.32
C ASP A 56 6.44 9.04 -16.07
N LEU A 57 6.18 9.37 -14.81
CA LEU A 57 5.36 10.51 -14.43
C LEU A 57 6.05 11.87 -14.67
N GLY A 58 7.34 11.86 -15.07
CA GLY A 58 8.12 13.09 -15.27
C GLY A 58 8.42 13.83 -13.96
N ILE A 59 8.60 13.07 -12.89
CA ILE A 59 8.96 13.58 -11.56
C ILE A 59 10.49 13.50 -11.41
N ASP A 60 11.10 14.58 -10.95
CA ASP A 60 12.53 14.59 -10.62
C ASP A 60 12.80 13.70 -9.40
N GLU A 61 13.64 12.67 -9.57
CA GLU A 61 13.93 11.69 -8.53
C GLU A 61 14.62 12.33 -7.32
N ASN A 62 15.53 13.27 -7.53
CA ASN A 62 16.24 13.92 -6.43
C ASN A 62 15.29 14.80 -5.60
N ASP A 63 14.39 15.53 -6.27
CA ASP A 63 13.36 16.31 -5.60
C ASP A 63 12.42 15.41 -4.80
N PHE A 64 11.97 14.29 -5.39
CA PHE A 64 11.17 13.29 -4.70
C PHE A 64 11.88 12.74 -3.45
N ILE A 65 13.15 12.31 -3.58
CA ILE A 65 13.95 11.76 -2.47
C ILE A 65 14.05 12.75 -1.32
N ILE A 66 14.31 14.02 -1.63
CA ILE A 66 14.51 15.07 -0.61
C ILE A 66 13.20 15.39 0.11
N LYS A 67 12.12 15.58 -0.64
CA LYS A 67 10.84 16.07 -0.11
C LYS A 67 10.01 14.99 0.60
N THR A 68 10.33 13.71 0.38
CA THR A 68 9.56 12.58 0.95
C THR A 68 10.32 11.78 2.00
N ASP A 69 11.46 12.30 2.50
CA ASP A 69 12.36 11.58 3.42
C ASP A 69 12.84 10.21 2.87
N THR A 70 12.89 10.07 1.55
CA THR A 70 13.20 8.82 0.90
C THR A 70 14.67 8.44 1.02
N VAL A 71 14.93 7.13 1.19
CA VAL A 71 16.23 6.49 0.98
C VAL A 71 16.09 5.34 -0.01
N LEU A 72 17.18 4.97 -0.68
CA LEU A 72 17.18 3.86 -1.64
C LEU A 72 17.13 2.53 -0.88
N LYS A 73 16.15 1.67 -1.22
CA LYS A 73 16.02 0.30 -0.73
C LYS A 73 16.70 -0.64 -1.71
N LYS A 74 17.68 -1.40 -1.25
CA LYS A 74 18.48 -2.32 -2.08
C LYS A 74 18.09 -3.79 -1.88
N GLY A 75 17.34 -4.08 -0.83
CA GLY A 75 16.92 -5.43 -0.51
C GLY A 75 16.18 -5.50 0.83
N ILE A 76 16.10 -6.71 1.33
CA ILE A 76 15.44 -7.03 2.62
C ILE A 76 16.34 -8.00 3.37
N ASP A 77 16.72 -7.63 4.60
CA ASP A 77 17.46 -8.48 5.53
C ASP A 77 16.46 -9.25 6.40
N PHE A 78 16.51 -10.55 6.34
CA PHE A 78 15.73 -11.46 7.17
C PHE A 78 16.57 -11.93 8.36
N VAL A 79 16.17 -11.55 9.57
CA VAL A 79 16.89 -11.78 10.82
C VAL A 79 16.11 -12.78 11.68
N ASN A 80 16.74 -13.79 12.20
CA ASN A 80 16.15 -14.83 13.06
C ASN A 80 15.09 -15.72 12.37
N TRP A 81 15.11 -15.83 11.05
CA TRP A 81 14.14 -16.67 10.29
C TRP A 81 14.61 -18.13 10.16
N SER A 82 15.67 -18.56 10.86
CA SER A 82 16.14 -19.94 10.90
C SER A 82 15.86 -20.58 12.27
N PRO A 83 15.87 -21.93 12.36
CA PRO A 83 15.62 -22.65 13.62
C PRO A 83 16.58 -22.30 14.75
N ASP A 84 17.84 -22.03 14.42
CA ASP A 84 18.90 -21.66 15.38
C ASP A 84 18.95 -20.17 15.72
N LYS A 85 18.08 -19.35 15.09
CA LYS A 85 18.01 -17.89 15.24
C LYS A 85 19.35 -17.17 14.99
N SER A 86 20.32 -17.82 14.33
CA SER A 86 21.66 -17.28 14.11
C SER A 86 21.87 -16.79 12.70
N SER A 87 20.98 -17.15 11.76
CA SER A 87 21.14 -16.80 10.36
C SER A 87 20.45 -15.47 10.01
N GLU A 88 21.21 -14.63 9.34
CA GLU A 88 20.70 -13.53 8.56
C GLU A 88 20.84 -13.89 7.08
N PHE A 89 19.78 -13.67 6.29
CA PHE A 89 19.88 -13.76 4.85
C PHE A 89 19.33 -12.51 4.17
N LEU A 90 19.94 -12.16 3.06
CA LEU A 90 19.58 -10.98 2.28
C LEU A 90 18.81 -11.39 1.02
N HIS A 91 17.60 -10.88 0.86
CA HIS A 91 16.93 -10.80 -0.43
C HIS A 91 17.43 -9.53 -1.15
N ASP A 92 18.54 -9.66 -1.91
CA ASP A 92 19.11 -8.57 -2.71
C ASP A 92 18.30 -8.39 -4.00
N PHE A 93 17.93 -7.17 -4.33
CA PHE A 93 17.27 -6.86 -5.59
C PHE A 93 18.16 -7.05 -6.82
N GLY A 94 19.46 -7.19 -6.61
CA GLY A 94 20.44 -7.53 -7.65
C GLY A 94 20.90 -6.34 -8.49
N LYS A 95 21.31 -6.65 -9.72
CA LYS A 95 21.83 -5.67 -10.68
C LYS A 95 21.27 -5.94 -12.08
N LEU A 96 20.98 -4.88 -12.82
CA LEU A 96 20.66 -4.93 -14.22
C LEU A 96 21.73 -4.12 -15.01
N ASN A 97 22.41 -4.74 -15.98
CA ASN A 97 23.46 -4.08 -16.77
C ASN A 97 24.51 -3.35 -15.92
N ASN A 98 24.99 -3.99 -14.84
CA ASN A 98 25.93 -3.46 -13.85
C ASN A 98 25.39 -2.33 -12.95
N ASN A 99 24.19 -1.84 -13.14
CA ASN A 99 23.52 -0.90 -12.24
C ASN A 99 22.77 -1.66 -11.16
N LYS A 100 22.90 -1.22 -9.89
CA LYS A 100 22.10 -1.79 -8.80
C LYS A 100 20.64 -1.45 -9.02
N ILE A 101 19.78 -2.46 -8.89
CA ILE A 101 18.35 -2.29 -8.85
C ILE A 101 17.97 -1.84 -7.44
N TYR A 102 17.04 -0.92 -7.30
CA TYR A 102 16.58 -0.41 -6.02
C TYR A 102 15.10 -0.03 -6.06
N GLY A 103 14.46 -0.10 -4.90
CA GLY A 103 13.20 0.55 -4.60
C GLY A 103 13.44 1.73 -3.67
N TYR A 104 12.40 2.15 -2.99
CA TYR A 104 12.46 3.24 -2.01
C TYR A 104 11.95 2.79 -0.65
N HIS A 105 12.54 3.38 0.41
CA HIS A 105 11.89 3.55 1.70
C HIS A 105 11.45 5.01 1.80
N PHE A 106 10.24 5.28 2.19
CA PHE A 106 9.70 6.63 2.22
C PHE A 106 8.71 6.87 3.35
N ASN A 107 8.43 8.12 3.61
CA ASN A 107 7.36 8.53 4.50
C ASN A 107 6.07 8.70 3.68
N ALA A 108 5.11 7.78 3.85
CA ALA A 108 3.85 7.77 3.10
C ALA A 108 3.08 9.09 3.17
N ARG A 109 3.10 9.76 4.32
CA ARG A 109 2.44 11.05 4.46
C ARG A 109 3.09 12.12 3.56
N LEU A 110 4.43 12.17 3.56
CA LEU A 110 5.16 13.11 2.71
C LEU A 110 5.03 12.78 1.22
N VAL A 111 4.97 11.48 0.86
CA VAL A 111 4.71 11.06 -0.52
C VAL A 111 3.32 11.49 -0.98
N ALA A 112 2.29 11.29 -0.17
CA ALA A 112 0.94 11.73 -0.51
C ALA A 112 0.85 13.25 -0.67
N GLU A 113 1.47 14.02 0.25
CA GLU A 113 1.54 15.48 0.17
C GLU A 113 2.32 15.95 -1.07
N TYR A 114 3.44 15.30 -1.38
CA TYR A 114 4.24 15.59 -2.55
C TYR A 114 3.48 15.35 -3.86
N PHE A 115 2.84 14.19 -3.98
CA PHE A 115 2.02 13.87 -5.15
C PHE A 115 0.79 14.79 -5.27
N LYS A 116 0.16 15.15 -4.15
CA LYS A 116 -0.92 16.14 -4.12
C LYS A 116 -0.48 17.46 -4.74
N ASN A 117 0.65 18.01 -4.31
CA ASN A 117 1.15 19.27 -4.83
C ASN A 117 1.35 19.22 -6.36
N ILE A 118 2.01 18.17 -6.86
CA ILE A 118 2.18 17.95 -8.31
C ILE A 118 0.83 17.80 -9.01
N ALA A 119 -0.12 17.07 -8.42
CA ALA A 119 -1.43 16.85 -9.00
C ALA A 119 -2.21 18.17 -9.15
N LEU A 120 -2.17 19.03 -8.13
CA LEU A 120 -2.82 20.35 -8.16
C LEU A 120 -2.17 21.24 -9.19
N GLU A 121 -0.85 21.28 -9.31
CA GLU A 121 -0.10 22.02 -10.34
C GLU A 121 -0.47 21.54 -11.76
N ARG A 122 -0.82 20.26 -11.92
CA ARG A 122 -1.27 19.65 -13.19
C ARG A 122 -2.77 19.80 -13.45
N GLY A 123 -3.50 20.54 -12.60
CA GLY A 123 -4.91 20.87 -12.79
C GLY A 123 -5.89 19.79 -12.34
N ILE A 124 -5.48 18.84 -11.47
CA ILE A 124 -6.39 17.89 -10.84
C ILE A 124 -7.17 18.63 -9.75
N ASN A 125 -8.49 18.44 -9.73
CA ASN A 125 -9.36 19.03 -8.70
C ASN A 125 -9.23 18.26 -7.37
N TRP A 126 -9.32 18.99 -6.27
CA TRP A 126 -9.25 18.41 -4.93
C TRP A 126 -10.37 18.95 -4.03
N ILE A 127 -10.97 18.05 -3.27
CA ILE A 127 -12.02 18.36 -2.29
C ILE A 127 -11.64 17.72 -0.95
N ASP A 128 -11.55 18.55 0.11
CA ASP A 128 -11.42 18.08 1.50
C ASP A 128 -12.81 17.93 2.12
N SER A 129 -13.33 16.71 2.12
CA SER A 129 -14.65 16.41 2.70
C SER A 129 -14.80 14.93 3.00
N VAL A 130 -15.64 14.61 3.97
CA VAL A 130 -16.07 13.24 4.23
C VAL A 130 -17.15 12.84 3.24
N ILE A 131 -17.00 11.67 2.63
CA ILE A 131 -18.02 11.05 1.78
C ILE A 131 -19.06 10.39 2.69
N THR A 132 -20.33 10.72 2.47
CA THR A 132 -21.45 10.22 3.28
C THR A 132 -22.31 9.18 2.55
N GLY A 133 -22.12 9.02 1.23
CA GLY A 133 -22.85 8.02 0.44
C GLY A 133 -22.71 8.23 -1.06
N PHE A 134 -23.40 7.37 -1.79
CA PHE A 134 -23.38 7.31 -3.25
C PHE A 134 -24.81 7.27 -3.78
N ASN A 135 -25.05 7.84 -4.96
CA ASN A 135 -26.26 7.59 -5.74
C ASN A 135 -25.91 6.78 -6.97
N LYS A 136 -26.75 5.81 -7.30
CA LYS A 136 -26.60 4.95 -8.47
C LYS A 136 -27.63 5.27 -9.55
N ASP A 137 -27.31 4.92 -10.78
CA ASP A 137 -28.25 4.93 -11.91
C ASP A 137 -29.04 3.60 -12.01
N SER A 138 -29.84 3.44 -13.07
CA SER A 138 -30.64 2.23 -13.32
C SER A 138 -29.80 0.98 -13.59
N ASP A 139 -28.55 1.15 -14.02
CA ASP A 139 -27.61 0.07 -14.33
C ASP A 139 -26.69 -0.26 -13.16
N ASP A 140 -26.97 0.32 -11.98
CA ASP A 140 -26.20 0.19 -10.74
C ASP A 140 -24.81 0.83 -10.79
N ASN A 141 -24.53 1.74 -11.76
CA ASN A 141 -23.31 2.53 -11.75
C ASN A 141 -23.44 3.70 -10.76
N ILE A 142 -22.35 4.06 -10.10
CA ILE A 142 -22.30 5.29 -9.31
C ILE A 142 -22.36 6.49 -10.26
N LYS A 143 -23.40 7.31 -10.12
CA LYS A 143 -23.58 8.53 -10.92
C LYS A 143 -23.15 9.79 -10.20
N ASP A 144 -23.18 9.77 -8.87
CA ASP A 144 -22.71 10.87 -8.03
C ASP A 144 -22.34 10.45 -6.60
N ILE A 145 -21.56 11.29 -5.93
CA ILE A 145 -21.00 11.08 -4.58
C ILE A 145 -21.53 12.19 -3.67
N LYS A 146 -22.05 11.82 -2.50
CA LYS A 146 -22.54 12.73 -1.48
C LYS A 146 -21.46 13.08 -0.47
N LEU A 147 -21.32 14.37 -0.17
CA LEU A 147 -20.39 14.88 0.81
C LEU A 147 -21.09 15.31 2.10
N GLU A 148 -20.35 15.37 3.20
CA GLU A 148 -20.84 15.87 4.50
C GLU A 148 -21.30 17.33 4.46
N THR A 149 -20.80 18.11 3.50
CA THR A 149 -21.22 19.49 3.25
C THR A 149 -22.62 19.61 2.64
N GLY A 150 -23.18 18.50 2.16
CA GLY A 150 -24.41 18.45 1.38
C GLY A 150 -24.20 18.55 -0.14
N ASP A 151 -22.97 18.79 -0.57
CA ASP A 151 -22.64 18.83 -1.99
C ASP A 151 -22.74 17.44 -2.64
N ILE A 152 -23.11 17.43 -3.92
CA ILE A 152 -23.23 16.23 -4.75
C ILE A 152 -22.24 16.35 -5.92
N ILE A 153 -21.30 15.43 -6.00
CA ILE A 153 -20.25 15.42 -7.02
C ILE A 153 -20.60 14.39 -8.10
N PRO A 154 -20.94 14.81 -9.32
CA PRO A 154 -21.27 13.89 -10.41
C PRO A 154 -20.02 13.16 -10.90
N THR A 155 -20.17 11.89 -11.24
CA THR A 155 -19.07 11.05 -11.74
C THR A 155 -19.54 10.08 -12.81
N ASP A 156 -18.66 9.79 -13.77
CA ASP A 156 -18.84 8.71 -14.76
C ASP A 156 -18.02 7.47 -14.37
N PHE A 157 -16.96 7.65 -13.58
CA PHE A 157 -16.10 6.56 -13.14
C PHE A 157 -15.46 6.86 -11.78
N VAL A 158 -15.32 5.84 -10.93
CA VAL A 158 -14.77 5.95 -9.57
C VAL A 158 -13.55 5.07 -9.39
N PHE A 159 -12.48 5.60 -8.79
CA PHE A 159 -11.40 4.81 -8.22
C PHE A 159 -11.52 4.82 -6.70
N ASP A 160 -11.79 3.65 -6.13
CA ASP A 160 -11.81 3.47 -4.67
C ASP A 160 -10.38 3.26 -4.16
N CYS A 161 -9.78 4.35 -3.67
CA CYS A 161 -8.49 4.40 -3.00
C CYS A 161 -8.64 4.67 -1.50
N SER A 162 -9.80 4.35 -0.91
CA SER A 162 -10.14 4.64 0.48
C SER A 162 -9.43 3.76 1.52
N GLY A 163 -8.51 2.91 1.06
CA GLY A 163 -7.71 2.06 1.94
C GLY A 163 -8.56 1.00 2.65
N PHE A 164 -8.27 0.75 3.93
CA PHE A 164 -9.04 -0.23 4.71
C PHE A 164 -10.51 0.13 4.93
N ALA A 165 -10.91 1.38 4.67
CA ALA A 165 -12.32 1.77 4.71
C ALA A 165 -13.14 1.09 3.61
N ARG A 166 -12.52 0.79 2.43
CA ARG A 166 -13.16 0.05 1.33
C ARG A 166 -14.55 0.58 0.98
N LEU A 167 -14.66 1.92 0.88
CA LEU A 167 -15.94 2.63 0.87
C LEU A 167 -16.85 2.21 -0.29
N VAL A 168 -16.27 1.95 -1.45
CA VAL A 168 -17.07 1.66 -2.65
C VAL A 168 -17.10 0.16 -2.93
N ILE A 169 -15.96 -0.48 -3.16
CA ILE A 169 -15.92 -1.90 -3.53
C ILE A 169 -16.46 -2.78 -2.41
N GLY A 170 -16.06 -2.50 -1.16
CA GLY A 170 -16.49 -3.30 0.00
C GLY A 170 -17.86 -2.92 0.52
N ASN A 171 -18.08 -1.63 0.78
CA ASN A 171 -19.26 -1.20 1.52
C ASN A 171 -20.46 -0.92 0.61
N GLU A 172 -20.25 -0.30 -0.57
CA GLU A 172 -21.33 0.05 -1.47
C GLU A 172 -21.69 -1.08 -2.42
N TYR A 173 -20.70 -1.71 -3.08
CA TYR A 173 -20.94 -2.84 -4.00
C TYR A 173 -20.96 -4.20 -3.32
N LYS A 174 -20.45 -4.30 -2.09
CA LYS A 174 -20.40 -5.56 -1.30
C LYS A 174 -19.79 -6.71 -2.10
N SER A 175 -18.70 -6.42 -2.80
CA SER A 175 -17.92 -7.45 -3.50
C SER A 175 -17.49 -8.54 -2.51
N GLU A 176 -17.44 -9.79 -2.96
CA GLU A 176 -17.02 -10.93 -2.15
C GLU A 176 -15.55 -10.79 -1.76
N TRP A 177 -15.25 -10.89 -0.46
CA TRP A 177 -13.89 -10.93 0.06
C TRP A 177 -13.36 -12.35 0.09
N ILE A 178 -12.22 -12.59 -0.53
CA ILE A 178 -11.48 -13.86 -0.50
C ILE A 178 -10.41 -13.74 0.58
N SER A 179 -10.66 -14.37 1.73
CA SER A 179 -9.72 -14.37 2.85
C SER A 179 -8.63 -15.42 2.65
N TYR A 180 -7.41 -15.05 3.03
CA TYR A 180 -6.24 -15.93 3.11
C TYR A 180 -5.83 -16.25 4.55
N ALA A 181 -6.72 -16.07 5.54
CA ALA A 181 -6.43 -16.32 6.95
C ALA A 181 -5.95 -17.76 7.25
N ASP A 182 -6.33 -18.72 6.41
CA ASP A 182 -5.85 -20.11 6.50
C ASP A 182 -4.43 -20.30 5.92
N GLN A 183 -3.91 -19.31 5.20
CA GLN A 183 -2.62 -19.38 4.53
C GLN A 183 -1.60 -18.43 5.16
N LEU A 184 -2.06 -17.25 5.63
CA LEU A 184 -1.27 -16.20 6.26
C LEU A 184 -1.83 -15.97 7.67
N THR A 185 -1.02 -16.26 8.67
CA THR A 185 -1.47 -16.34 10.07
C THR A 185 -1.41 -15.02 10.83
N THR A 186 -0.67 -14.02 10.30
CA THR A 186 -0.65 -12.68 10.88
C THR A 186 -1.93 -11.93 10.54
N ASN A 187 -2.55 -11.29 11.53
CA ASN A 187 -3.82 -10.58 11.38
C ASN A 187 -3.88 -9.27 12.17
N SER A 188 -2.82 -8.94 12.84
CA SER A 188 -2.71 -7.75 13.68
C SER A 188 -1.34 -7.11 13.54
N ALA A 189 -1.24 -5.81 13.79
CA ALA A 189 0.05 -5.14 13.86
C ALA A 189 0.02 -3.94 14.80
N ILE A 190 1.16 -3.68 15.43
CA ILE A 190 1.47 -2.40 16.07
C ILE A 190 2.48 -1.65 15.21
N ALA A 191 2.35 -0.34 15.09
CA ALA A 191 3.30 0.52 14.40
C ALA A 191 3.84 1.60 15.34
N PHE A 192 5.12 1.91 15.22
CA PHE A 192 5.81 2.91 16.02
C PHE A 192 6.96 3.57 15.25
N PHE A 193 7.45 4.69 15.73
CA PHE A 193 8.53 5.43 15.09
C PHE A 193 9.70 5.63 16.05
N GLU A 194 10.90 5.65 15.50
CA GLU A 194 12.12 5.93 16.24
C GLU A 194 12.96 6.97 15.50
N PRO A 195 13.61 7.90 16.21
CA PRO A 195 14.56 8.81 15.60
C PRO A 195 15.73 8.02 15.01
N ILE A 196 16.30 8.51 13.91
CA ILE A 196 17.49 7.95 13.29
C ILE A 196 18.65 8.92 13.46
N ASP A 197 19.84 8.41 13.78
CA ASP A 197 21.07 9.20 13.68
C ASP A 197 21.50 9.27 12.21
N THR A 198 21.26 10.43 11.62
CA THR A 198 21.40 10.65 10.19
C THR A 198 22.84 10.55 9.66
N THR A 199 23.87 10.59 10.53
CA THR A 199 25.26 10.65 10.10
C THR A 199 25.88 9.29 9.79
N PHE A 200 25.54 8.27 10.55
CA PHE A 200 26.14 6.94 10.44
C PHE A 200 25.19 5.87 9.90
N GLU A 201 23.97 5.80 10.39
CA GLU A 201 23.05 4.68 10.10
C GLU A 201 22.52 4.69 8.67
N LEU A 202 22.27 5.86 8.07
CA LEU A 202 21.78 5.95 6.67
C LEU A 202 22.79 5.42 5.63
N ARG A 203 24.08 5.45 5.92
CA ARG A 203 25.08 4.95 4.99
C ARG A 203 25.17 3.43 4.93
N GLN A 204 24.71 2.75 6.00
CA GLN A 204 24.79 1.30 6.12
C GLN A 204 23.45 0.57 5.92
N GLN A 205 22.32 1.25 6.06
CA GLN A 205 21.00 0.61 6.08
C GLN A 205 20.16 0.98 4.85
N ALA A 206 20.52 0.38 3.73
CA ALA A 206 19.72 0.47 2.50
C ALA A 206 18.64 -0.62 2.39
N ASN A 207 18.52 -1.50 3.39
CA ASN A 207 17.61 -2.64 3.37
C ASN A 207 16.50 -2.48 4.41
N THR A 208 15.32 -3.02 4.10
CA THR A 208 14.33 -3.29 5.14
C THR A 208 14.87 -4.40 6.03
N LYS A 209 14.74 -4.30 7.36
CA LYS A 209 14.95 -5.45 8.25
C LYS A 209 13.61 -6.09 8.58
N CYS A 210 13.50 -7.39 8.32
CA CYS A 210 12.39 -8.25 8.72
C CYS A 210 12.90 -9.19 9.81
N ILE A 211 12.55 -8.92 11.05
CA ILE A 211 13.05 -9.62 12.24
C ILE A 211 11.96 -10.56 12.73
N ALA A 212 12.22 -11.87 12.66
CA ALA A 212 11.27 -12.84 13.18
C ALA A 212 11.19 -12.77 14.70
N MET A 213 9.96 -12.68 15.21
CA MET A 213 9.57 -12.57 16.61
C MET A 213 8.84 -13.85 17.06
N ASP A 214 8.36 -13.91 18.28
CA ASP A 214 7.76 -15.14 18.79
C ASP A 214 6.36 -15.46 18.19
N ALA A 215 5.60 -14.41 17.79
CA ALA A 215 4.26 -14.57 17.24
C ALA A 215 4.06 -13.87 15.88
N GLY A 216 5.13 -13.68 15.13
CA GLY A 216 5.13 -12.97 13.84
C GLY A 216 6.50 -12.38 13.54
N TRP A 217 6.54 -11.15 12.97
CA TRP A 217 7.78 -10.50 12.59
C TRP A 217 7.71 -8.97 12.68
N MET A 218 8.82 -8.36 13.05
CA MET A 218 8.96 -6.91 13.14
C MET A 218 9.66 -6.36 11.89
N TRP A 219 9.10 -5.30 11.30
CA TRP A 219 9.80 -4.54 10.26
C TRP A 219 10.54 -3.34 10.86
N ARG A 220 11.70 -3.02 10.30
CA ARG A 220 12.42 -1.76 10.50
C ARG A 220 12.77 -1.17 9.15
N ILE A 221 12.20 0.01 8.87
CA ILE A 221 12.32 0.71 7.60
C ILE A 221 13.01 2.04 7.85
N PRO A 222 14.26 2.23 7.41
CA PRO A 222 14.95 3.50 7.54
C PRO A 222 14.40 4.50 6.51
N THR A 223 14.12 5.72 6.97
CA THR A 223 13.95 6.90 6.12
C THR A 223 14.98 7.95 6.50
N ARG A 224 15.01 9.11 5.85
CA ARG A 224 16.04 10.13 6.17
C ARG A 224 15.90 10.69 7.59
N GLY A 225 14.68 10.78 8.13
CA GLY A 225 14.42 11.42 9.41
C GLY A 225 14.07 10.46 10.56
N ARG A 226 13.73 9.20 10.26
CA ARG A 226 13.26 8.24 11.27
C ARG A 226 13.33 6.81 10.78
N TYR A 227 13.19 5.87 11.71
CA TYR A 227 12.71 4.53 11.39
C TYR A 227 11.19 4.47 11.44
N GLY A 228 10.57 3.89 10.42
CA GLY A 228 9.21 3.37 10.47
C GLY A 228 9.27 1.90 10.87
N ASN A 229 8.73 1.56 12.03
CA ASN A 229 8.78 0.23 12.59
C ASN A 229 7.38 -0.31 12.84
N GLY A 230 7.27 -1.62 12.94
CA GLY A 230 6.10 -2.26 13.49
C GLY A 230 6.27 -3.76 13.58
N TYR A 231 5.33 -4.40 14.24
CA TYR A 231 5.30 -5.84 14.44
C TYR A 231 3.96 -6.37 13.92
N ALA A 232 4.01 -7.16 12.85
CA ALA A 232 2.89 -7.95 12.35
C ALA A 232 2.84 -9.27 13.10
N PHE A 233 1.73 -9.58 13.75
CA PHE A 233 1.58 -10.73 14.63
C PHE A 233 0.23 -11.41 14.49
N SER A 234 0.13 -12.63 15.01
CA SER A 234 -1.12 -13.37 15.15
C SER A 234 -1.74 -13.12 16.52
N ASP A 235 -2.93 -12.52 16.57
CA ASP A 235 -3.65 -12.27 17.82
C ASP A 235 -4.22 -13.55 18.48
N LYS A 236 -4.04 -14.71 17.83
CA LYS A 236 -4.26 -16.02 18.44
C LYS A 236 -3.16 -16.42 19.43
N HIS A 237 -1.99 -15.83 19.30
CA HIS A 237 -0.79 -16.20 20.05
C HIS A 237 -0.32 -15.13 21.01
N ILE A 238 -0.58 -13.86 20.72
CA ILE A 238 -0.09 -12.72 21.49
C ILE A 238 -1.06 -11.54 21.39
N SER A 239 -1.25 -10.81 22.48
CA SER A 239 -1.97 -9.54 22.49
C SER A 239 -1.10 -8.37 22.01
N ALA A 240 -1.70 -7.21 21.72
CA ALA A 240 -0.96 -6.01 21.31
C ALA A 240 -0.01 -5.50 22.42
N ASP A 241 -0.38 -5.64 23.69
CA ASP A 241 0.45 -5.23 24.82
C ASP A 241 1.64 -6.16 25.03
N GLU A 242 1.44 -7.47 24.85
CA GLU A 242 2.52 -8.45 24.87
C GLU A 242 3.45 -8.25 23.67
N ALA A 243 2.89 -7.98 22.47
CA ALA A 243 3.68 -7.66 21.27
C ALA A 243 4.54 -6.41 21.50
N LYS A 244 3.99 -5.37 22.16
CA LYS A 244 4.77 -4.20 22.57
C LYS A 244 5.90 -4.58 23.50
N SER A 245 5.62 -5.37 24.54
CA SER A 245 6.61 -5.81 25.53
C SER A 245 7.73 -6.64 24.90
N GLU A 246 7.41 -7.49 23.93
CA GLU A 246 8.39 -8.28 23.19
C GLU A 246 9.31 -7.39 22.36
N VAL A 247 8.75 -6.39 21.65
CA VAL A 247 9.53 -5.41 20.90
C VAL A 247 10.44 -4.59 21.81
N GLU A 248 9.94 -4.12 22.94
CA GLU A 248 10.72 -3.37 23.93
C GLU A 248 11.89 -4.18 24.49
N LYS A 249 11.64 -5.47 24.77
CA LYS A 249 12.68 -6.40 25.19
C LYS A 249 13.75 -6.60 24.12
N TYR A 250 13.34 -6.75 22.84
CA TYR A 250 14.24 -6.92 21.71
C TYR A 250 15.11 -5.66 21.49
N LEU A 251 14.49 -4.46 21.55
CA LEU A 251 15.17 -3.19 21.34
C LEU A 251 15.98 -2.71 22.56
N GLY A 252 15.72 -3.28 23.77
CA GLY A 252 16.31 -2.85 25.02
C GLY A 252 15.82 -1.47 25.51
N ARG A 253 14.66 -1.02 25.08
CA ARG A 253 14.07 0.30 25.41
C ARG A 253 12.56 0.32 25.21
N GLU A 254 11.91 1.26 25.87
CA GLU A 254 10.47 1.53 25.71
C GLU A 254 10.14 2.10 24.32
N ILE A 255 8.94 1.77 23.81
CA ILE A 255 8.39 2.34 22.59
C ILE A 255 7.02 2.97 22.83
N THR A 256 6.67 3.97 22.01
CA THR A 256 5.32 4.53 21.96
C THR A 256 4.60 4.02 20.73
N ILE A 257 3.54 3.25 20.91
CA ILE A 257 2.70 2.78 19.81
C ILE A 257 1.99 3.98 19.18
N ALA A 258 2.24 4.20 17.89
CA ALA A 258 1.56 5.23 17.10
C ALA A 258 0.20 4.75 16.62
N LYS A 259 0.08 3.45 16.28
CA LYS A 259 -1.17 2.86 15.80
C LYS A 259 -1.19 1.34 15.95
N THR A 260 -2.39 0.81 16.21
CA THR A 260 -2.68 -0.64 16.18
C THR A 260 -3.64 -0.92 15.04
N PHE A 261 -3.43 -2.04 14.35
CA PHE A 261 -4.25 -2.48 13.22
C PHE A 261 -4.73 -3.90 13.44
N LYS A 262 -5.96 -4.16 12.96
CA LYS A 262 -6.43 -5.52 12.67
C LYS A 262 -6.76 -5.60 11.19
N TYR A 263 -6.43 -6.73 10.57
CA TYR A 263 -6.70 -6.96 9.16
C TYR A 263 -7.01 -8.44 8.91
N ASP A 264 -7.75 -8.68 7.85
CA ASP A 264 -7.89 -9.98 7.23
C ASP A 264 -7.09 -9.95 5.92
N ALA A 265 -6.05 -10.79 5.82
CA ALA A 265 -5.27 -10.92 4.61
C ALA A 265 -6.15 -11.49 3.50
N GLY A 266 -6.21 -10.80 2.35
CA GLY A 266 -7.08 -11.23 1.27
C GLY A 266 -7.25 -10.15 0.20
N HIS A 267 -8.21 -10.39 -0.68
CA HIS A 267 -8.58 -9.46 -1.75
C HIS A 267 -10.06 -9.59 -2.11
N TYR A 268 -10.60 -8.61 -2.82
CA TYR A 268 -11.92 -8.74 -3.41
C TYR A 268 -11.86 -9.61 -4.67
N LYS A 269 -12.77 -10.57 -4.79
CA LYS A 269 -12.95 -11.41 -5.99
C LYS A 269 -13.19 -10.54 -7.23
N GLN A 270 -13.92 -9.46 -7.05
CA GLN A 270 -14.12 -8.43 -8.07
C GLN A 270 -13.60 -7.11 -7.52
N SER A 271 -12.38 -6.73 -7.89
CA SER A 271 -11.80 -5.42 -7.60
C SER A 271 -12.29 -4.36 -8.57
N TRP A 272 -12.87 -4.75 -9.70
CA TRP A 272 -13.58 -3.88 -10.64
C TRP A 272 -15.05 -4.31 -10.72
N VAL A 273 -15.95 -3.45 -10.27
CA VAL A 273 -17.40 -3.65 -10.29
C VAL A 273 -18.06 -2.45 -10.96
N LYS A 274 -18.84 -2.68 -12.03
CA LYS A 274 -19.53 -1.60 -12.75
C LYS A 274 -18.55 -0.50 -13.18
N ASN A 275 -18.80 0.74 -12.80
CA ASN A 275 -17.91 1.88 -13.06
C ASN A 275 -16.97 2.21 -11.89
N CYS A 276 -16.58 1.22 -11.09
CA CYS A 276 -15.66 1.43 -9.98
C CYS A 276 -14.55 0.38 -9.93
N ILE A 277 -13.32 0.83 -9.69
CA ILE A 277 -12.15 -0.02 -9.42
C ILE A 277 -11.61 0.27 -8.02
N GLY A 278 -11.42 -0.79 -7.22
CA GLY A 278 -10.68 -0.73 -5.96
C GLY A 278 -9.18 -0.80 -6.22
N ILE A 279 -8.44 0.22 -5.76
CA ILE A 279 -7.00 0.38 -5.97
C ILE A 279 -6.27 0.36 -4.64
N GLY A 280 -5.13 -0.34 -4.59
CA GLY A 280 -4.32 -0.48 -3.38
C GLY A 280 -5.05 -1.28 -2.29
N LEU A 281 -5.04 -0.80 -1.04
CA LEU A 281 -5.65 -1.51 0.09
C LEU A 281 -7.18 -1.68 -0.03
N SER A 282 -7.83 -0.87 -0.87
CA SER A 282 -9.25 -1.04 -1.17
C SER A 282 -9.53 -2.26 -2.04
N GLY A 283 -8.58 -2.69 -2.88
CA GLY A 283 -8.69 -3.90 -3.69
C GLY A 283 -8.26 -5.17 -2.97
N GLY A 284 -7.24 -5.07 -2.10
CA GLY A 284 -6.69 -6.20 -1.36
C GLY A 284 -5.53 -5.81 -0.45
N PHE A 285 -5.25 -6.65 0.52
CA PHE A 285 -4.11 -6.52 1.42
C PHE A 285 -3.71 -7.90 1.95
N LEU A 286 -2.42 -8.16 2.00
CA LEU A 286 -1.89 -9.40 2.61
C LEU A 286 -1.28 -9.08 3.97
N GLU A 287 -0.04 -8.66 3.94
CA GLU A 287 0.75 -8.19 5.08
C GLU A 287 1.90 -7.30 4.58
N PRO A 288 2.64 -6.61 5.46
CA PRO A 288 3.70 -5.69 5.01
C PRO A 288 4.92 -6.37 4.36
N LEU A 289 5.07 -7.70 4.45
CA LEU A 289 6.23 -8.43 3.94
C LEU A 289 6.40 -8.21 2.43
N GLU A 290 7.65 -7.98 2.01
CA GLU A 290 8.06 -7.80 0.60
C GLU A 290 7.46 -6.57 -0.13
N ALA A 291 6.75 -5.68 0.57
CA ALA A 291 6.13 -4.49 -0.01
C ALA A 291 5.15 -4.79 -1.17
N THR A 292 4.48 -5.94 -1.12
CA THR A 292 3.57 -6.43 -2.15
C THR A 292 2.42 -5.44 -2.44
N SER A 293 1.96 -4.69 -1.44
CA SER A 293 0.85 -3.74 -1.61
C SER A 293 1.17 -2.61 -2.59
N VAL A 294 2.39 -2.03 -2.53
CA VAL A 294 2.81 -0.98 -3.47
C VAL A 294 3.05 -1.56 -4.86
N MET A 295 3.60 -2.77 -4.93
CA MET A 295 3.77 -3.47 -6.20
C MET A 295 2.42 -3.74 -6.87
N THR A 296 1.45 -4.29 -6.14
CA THR A 296 0.11 -4.60 -6.64
C THR A 296 -0.62 -3.33 -7.11
N LEU A 297 -0.48 -2.21 -6.38
CA LEU A 297 -0.97 -0.90 -6.81
C LEU A 297 -0.42 -0.51 -8.18
N ILE A 298 0.88 -0.56 -8.37
CA ILE A 298 1.53 -0.19 -9.64
C ILE A 298 1.10 -1.14 -10.76
N MET A 299 1.08 -2.45 -10.52
CA MET A 299 0.66 -3.44 -11.51
C MET A 299 -0.79 -3.23 -11.94
N SER A 300 -1.68 -2.87 -11.01
CA SER A 300 -3.06 -2.50 -11.30
C SER A 300 -3.15 -1.31 -12.27
N LEU A 301 -2.44 -0.22 -11.97
CA LEU A 301 -2.42 0.98 -12.83
C LEU A 301 -1.84 0.68 -14.22
N GLN A 302 -0.76 -0.08 -14.29
CA GLN A 302 -0.14 -0.50 -15.55
C GLN A 302 -1.04 -1.43 -16.38
N PHE A 303 -1.82 -2.29 -15.74
CA PHE A 303 -2.79 -3.13 -16.45
C PHE A 303 -3.89 -2.26 -17.06
N ILE A 304 -4.47 -1.34 -16.30
CA ILE A 304 -5.49 -0.41 -16.81
C ILE A 304 -4.94 0.41 -17.98
N ASP A 305 -3.69 0.82 -17.93
CA ASP A 305 -3.05 1.56 -19.03
C ASP A 305 -3.02 0.75 -20.34
N LYS A 306 -2.70 -0.54 -20.25
CA LYS A 306 -2.65 -1.47 -21.39
C LYS A 306 -4.02 -1.71 -22.07
N LEU A 307 -5.13 -1.42 -21.41
CA LEU A 307 -6.46 -1.58 -21.99
C LEU A 307 -6.78 -0.55 -23.08
N GLY A 308 -5.95 0.47 -23.27
CA GLY A 308 -6.06 1.47 -24.33
C GLY A 308 -7.21 2.47 -24.15
N ASP A 309 -7.65 3.09 -25.23
CA ASP A 309 -8.59 4.21 -25.16
C ASP A 309 -10.03 3.81 -24.73
N SER A 310 -10.44 2.57 -24.99
CA SER A 310 -11.75 2.01 -24.57
C SER A 310 -11.75 1.38 -23.18
N ARG A 311 -10.73 1.65 -22.35
CA ARG A 311 -10.48 0.95 -21.07
C ARG A 311 -11.67 0.88 -20.11
N PHE A 312 -12.54 1.87 -20.12
CA PHE A 312 -13.69 1.93 -19.22
C PHE A 312 -15.07 1.72 -19.93
N GLU A 313 -15.06 1.14 -21.13
CA GLU A 313 -16.27 1.02 -21.96
C GLU A 313 -16.62 -0.43 -22.31
N ASN A 314 -15.72 -1.37 -22.02
CA ASN A 314 -15.84 -2.75 -22.44
C ASN A 314 -15.97 -3.69 -21.24
N GLN A 315 -17.07 -4.44 -21.18
CA GLN A 315 -17.32 -5.43 -20.14
C GLN A 315 -16.21 -6.47 -20.04
N HIS A 316 -15.61 -6.88 -21.15
CA HIS A 316 -14.50 -7.83 -21.18
C HIS A 316 -13.25 -7.31 -20.43
N HIS A 317 -13.05 -5.99 -20.39
CA HIS A 317 -11.96 -5.38 -19.60
C HIS A 317 -12.15 -5.57 -18.10
N ILE A 318 -13.41 -5.54 -17.63
CA ILE A 318 -13.74 -5.80 -16.22
C ILE A 318 -13.35 -7.23 -15.85
N GLU A 319 -13.72 -8.20 -16.68
CA GLU A 319 -13.41 -9.62 -16.48
C GLU A 319 -11.91 -9.85 -16.47
N SER A 320 -11.22 -9.38 -17.52
CA SER A 320 -9.76 -9.53 -17.65
C SER A 320 -8.98 -8.87 -16.52
N TYR A 321 -9.44 -7.70 -16.03
CA TYR A 321 -8.82 -7.04 -14.89
C TYR A 321 -9.01 -7.85 -13.60
N ASN A 322 -10.22 -8.34 -13.35
CA ASN A 322 -10.51 -9.11 -12.16
C ASN A 322 -9.72 -10.44 -12.13
N GLU A 323 -9.66 -11.15 -13.25
CA GLU A 323 -8.83 -12.36 -13.39
C GLU A 323 -7.35 -12.05 -13.14
N TYR A 324 -6.83 -10.98 -13.74
CA TYR A 324 -5.44 -10.57 -13.55
C TYR A 324 -5.13 -10.23 -12.08
N MET A 325 -6.02 -9.50 -11.41
CA MET A 325 -5.83 -9.12 -10.00
C MET A 325 -5.96 -10.30 -9.06
N GLU A 326 -6.86 -11.25 -9.34
CA GLU A 326 -6.96 -12.52 -8.60
C GLU A 326 -5.65 -13.31 -8.69
N ASP A 327 -5.09 -13.46 -9.89
CA ASP A 327 -3.81 -14.14 -10.11
C ASP A 327 -2.65 -13.46 -9.36
N ILE A 328 -2.54 -12.14 -9.46
CA ILE A 328 -1.51 -11.37 -8.75
C ILE A 328 -1.62 -11.53 -7.24
N ASN A 329 -2.81 -11.43 -6.68
CA ASN A 329 -3.00 -11.58 -5.24
C ASN A 329 -2.68 -13.00 -4.77
N LYS A 330 -3.06 -14.02 -5.54
CA LYS A 330 -2.73 -15.41 -5.25
C LYS A 330 -1.23 -15.68 -5.32
N GLN A 331 -0.53 -15.16 -6.33
CA GLN A 331 0.92 -15.29 -6.47
C GLN A 331 1.63 -14.59 -5.32
N ASN A 332 1.21 -13.38 -4.96
CA ASN A 332 1.75 -12.63 -3.82
C ASN A 332 1.52 -13.38 -2.50
N MET A 333 0.34 -13.96 -2.29
CA MET A 333 0.05 -14.76 -1.11
C MET A 333 0.99 -15.97 -1.01
N LEU A 334 1.18 -16.70 -2.11
CA LEU A 334 2.11 -17.85 -2.16
C LEU A 334 3.56 -17.41 -1.90
N PHE A 335 3.97 -16.27 -2.45
CA PHE A 335 5.29 -15.71 -2.23
C PHE A 335 5.51 -15.30 -0.78
N VAL A 336 4.57 -14.59 -0.16
CA VAL A 336 4.63 -14.24 1.27
C VAL A 336 4.65 -15.51 2.13
N ARG A 337 3.74 -16.45 1.87
CA ARG A 337 3.68 -17.73 2.58
C ARG A 337 4.99 -18.52 2.49
N TYR A 338 5.68 -18.47 1.36
CA TYR A 338 6.97 -19.16 1.18
C TYR A 338 8.00 -18.77 2.23
N HIS A 339 8.02 -17.52 2.69
CA HIS A 339 8.96 -17.05 3.71
C HIS A 339 8.73 -17.74 5.07
N TYR A 340 7.49 -18.14 5.37
CA TYR A 340 7.16 -18.86 6.60
C TYR A 340 7.59 -20.33 6.59
N HIS A 341 8.07 -20.86 5.44
CA HIS A 341 8.71 -22.19 5.37
C HIS A 341 10.19 -22.14 5.81
N CYS A 342 10.47 -21.41 6.87
CA CYS A 342 11.82 -21.20 7.41
C CYS A 342 12.23 -22.29 8.43
N TYR A 343 11.41 -23.34 8.62
CA TYR A 343 11.62 -24.46 9.54
C TYR A 343 11.74 -24.06 11.02
N ARG A 344 11.39 -22.85 11.42
CA ARG A 344 11.22 -22.51 12.83
C ARG A 344 10.07 -23.32 13.43
N ASN A 345 10.24 -23.77 14.68
CA ASN A 345 9.23 -24.54 15.45
C ASN A 345 9.38 -24.29 16.95
N ASP A 346 10.02 -23.20 17.31
CA ASP A 346 10.36 -22.85 18.69
C ASP A 346 9.23 -22.15 19.44
N THR A 347 8.18 -21.70 18.73
CA THR A 347 6.97 -21.15 19.32
C THR A 347 5.72 -21.71 18.64
N PRO A 348 4.53 -21.60 19.25
CA PRO A 348 3.27 -22.08 18.65
C PRO A 348 2.87 -21.37 17.35
N PHE A 349 3.44 -20.20 17.06
CA PHE A 349 3.20 -19.46 15.82
C PHE A 349 3.98 -20.06 14.64
N TRP A 350 5.24 -20.41 14.84
CA TRP A 350 6.14 -20.99 13.84
C TRP A 350 5.93 -22.48 13.73
#